data_1beb61774e647a48b1cf099de5d27f38
#
_entry.id   1beb61774e647a48b1cf099de5d27f38
#
_cell.length_a   1.000
_cell.length_b   1.000
_cell.length_c   1.000
_cell.angle_alpha   90.00
_cell.angle_beta   90.00
_cell.angle_gamma   90.00
#
_symmetry.space_group_name_H-M   'P 1'
#
loop_
_entity.id
_entity.type
_entity.pdbx_description
1 polymer ?
#
loop_
_entity_poly.entity_id
_entity_poly.type
_entity_poly.pdbx_seq_one_letter_code
_entity_poly.pdbx_strand_id
1 'polypeptide(L)'
;MNAKPFLDTNVVLYAFREGDSRGQKAEAILAKGGLISVQVLNEFAAVARRKLNKSWQEVRRALGILRVFCPEPVPLTVKTHEAAVQIAERYKYSIYDSLIIAAALEMGCNIVYSEDLQDGQVIENSLTIRNPFKN
;
A
#
# COMPACT_ATOMS: atom_id res chain seq x y z
N MET A 1 3.04 -10.76 -15.24
CA MET A 1 3.90 -9.83 -14.50
C MET A 1 3.35 -8.42 -14.64
N ASN A 2 3.23 -7.68 -13.55
CA ASN A 2 2.65 -6.35 -13.58
C ASN A 2 3.75 -5.29 -13.49
N ALA A 3 3.79 -4.39 -14.45
CA ALA A 3 4.80 -3.32 -14.52
C ALA A 3 4.53 -2.20 -13.50
N LYS A 4 3.30 -2.10 -12.97
CA LYS A 4 2.98 -1.08 -11.98
C LYS A 4 3.44 -1.50 -10.60
N PRO A 5 3.98 -0.56 -9.79
CA PRO A 5 4.34 -0.87 -8.42
C PRO A 5 3.07 -1.05 -7.57
N PHE A 6 3.22 -1.84 -6.52
CA PHE A 6 2.19 -1.93 -5.48
C PHE A 6 2.50 -0.87 -4.40
N LEU A 7 1.48 -0.24 -3.84
CA LEU A 7 1.65 0.86 -2.91
C LEU A 7 1.18 0.46 -1.51
N ASP A 8 2.07 0.56 -0.53
CA ASP A 8 1.72 0.39 0.88
C ASP A 8 0.94 1.61 1.36
N THR A 9 0.21 1.44 2.44
CA THR A 9 -0.72 2.44 2.97
C THR A 9 -0.05 3.79 3.24
N ASN A 10 1.13 3.80 3.85
CA ASN A 10 1.79 5.06 4.21
C ASN A 10 2.17 5.88 2.98
N VAL A 11 2.56 5.23 1.90
CA VAL A 11 2.87 5.94 0.66
C VAL A 11 1.63 6.68 0.16
N VAL A 12 0.49 6.01 0.19
CA VAL A 12 -0.78 6.61 -0.23
C VAL A 12 -1.18 7.75 0.71
N LEU A 13 -1.05 7.53 2.02
CA LEU A 13 -1.42 8.53 3.01
C LEU A 13 -0.65 9.84 2.85
N TYR A 14 0.64 9.77 2.54
CA TYR A 14 1.45 10.97 2.39
C TYR A 14 0.94 11.88 1.25
N ALA A 15 0.35 11.31 0.22
CA ALA A 15 -0.22 12.10 -0.88
C ALA A 15 -1.41 12.96 -0.43
N PHE A 16 -2.06 12.60 0.68
CA PHE A 16 -3.23 13.30 1.22
C PHE A 16 -2.91 14.13 2.47
N ARG A 17 -1.65 14.15 2.89
CA ARG A 17 -1.22 14.90 4.06
C ARG A 17 -0.66 16.26 3.66
N GLU A 18 -1.23 17.32 4.20
CA GLU A 18 -0.69 18.66 4.02
C GLU A 18 0.57 18.84 4.86
N GLY A 19 1.55 19.54 4.30
CA GLY A 19 2.76 19.93 5.04
C GLY A 19 3.79 18.82 5.23
N ASP A 20 3.56 17.63 4.68
CA ASP A 20 4.54 16.55 4.74
C ASP A 20 5.48 16.61 3.55
N SER A 21 6.79 16.59 3.81
CA SER A 21 7.82 16.69 2.76
C SER A 21 7.76 15.53 1.75
N ARG A 22 7.14 14.40 2.15
CA ARG A 22 6.99 13.22 1.30
C ARG A 22 5.79 13.33 0.36
N GLY A 23 4.94 14.32 0.57
CA GLY A 23 3.69 14.46 -0.16
C GLY A 23 3.86 14.59 -1.66
N GLN A 24 4.79 15.43 -2.11
CA GLN A 24 5.01 15.63 -3.54
C GLN A 24 5.45 14.36 -4.24
N LYS A 25 6.35 13.61 -3.62
CA LYS A 25 6.83 12.35 -4.17
C LYS A 25 5.71 11.30 -4.22
N ALA A 26 4.91 11.24 -3.15
CA ALA A 26 3.76 10.34 -3.09
C ALA A 26 2.73 10.68 -4.17
N GLU A 27 2.45 11.96 -4.37
CA GLU A 27 1.54 12.42 -5.44
C GLU A 27 2.06 12.01 -6.82
N ALA A 28 3.36 12.17 -7.06
CA ALA A 28 3.98 11.77 -8.33
C ALA A 28 3.86 10.26 -8.55
N ILE A 29 4.03 9.46 -7.50
CA ILE A 29 3.86 8.01 -7.58
C ILE A 29 2.42 7.66 -7.97
N LEU A 30 1.44 8.27 -7.30
CA LEU A 30 0.02 8.05 -7.63
C LEU A 30 -0.29 8.46 -9.07
N ALA A 31 0.25 9.59 -9.51
CA ALA A 31 0.00 10.10 -10.86
C ALA A 31 0.52 9.15 -11.94
N LYS A 32 1.63 8.46 -11.68
CA LYS A 32 2.15 7.45 -12.61
C LYS A 32 1.31 6.18 -12.61
N GLY A 33 0.53 5.97 -11.56
CA GLY A 33 -0.28 4.77 -11.39
C GLY A 33 0.41 3.72 -10.56
N GLY A 34 -0.37 3.06 -9.73
CA GLY A 34 0.07 1.98 -8.89
C GLY A 34 -1.11 1.11 -8.51
N LEU A 35 -0.83 -0.01 -7.88
CA LEU A 35 -1.86 -0.93 -7.42
C LEU A 35 -1.97 -0.84 -5.90
N ILE A 36 -3.18 -0.98 -5.42
CA ILE A 36 -3.47 -1.08 -3.99
C ILE A 36 -4.40 -2.25 -3.76
N SER A 37 -4.58 -2.62 -2.50
CA SER A 37 -5.53 -3.66 -2.11
C SER A 37 -6.63 -3.07 -1.26
N VAL A 38 -7.68 -3.88 -1.01
CA VAL A 38 -8.72 -3.52 -0.06
C VAL A 38 -8.13 -3.29 1.34
N GLN A 39 -7.06 -4.03 1.70
CA GLN A 39 -6.39 -3.80 2.98
C GLN A 39 -5.79 -2.39 3.06
N VAL A 40 -5.23 -1.88 1.97
CA VAL A 40 -4.74 -0.49 1.93
C VAL A 40 -5.90 0.49 2.15
N LEU A 41 -7.05 0.24 1.53
CA LEU A 41 -8.23 1.07 1.74
C LEU A 41 -8.68 1.07 3.19
N ASN A 42 -8.68 -0.11 3.82
CA ASN A 42 -9.07 -0.26 5.23
C ASN A 42 -8.14 0.52 6.16
N GLU A 43 -6.83 0.37 5.96
CA GLU A 43 -5.83 1.06 6.78
C GLU A 43 -5.87 2.57 6.54
N PHE A 44 -6.04 2.99 5.29
CA PHE A 44 -6.19 4.40 4.96
C PHE A 44 -7.36 5.02 5.72
N ALA A 45 -8.53 4.39 5.66
CA ALA A 45 -9.73 4.89 6.35
C ALA A 45 -9.51 4.93 7.87
N ALA A 46 -8.92 3.89 8.43
CA ALA A 46 -8.67 3.81 9.88
C ALA A 46 -7.73 4.91 10.36
N VAL A 47 -6.63 5.15 9.64
CA VAL A 47 -5.65 6.18 10.01
C VAL A 47 -6.25 7.57 9.82
N ALA A 48 -6.95 7.81 8.72
CA ALA A 48 -7.58 9.10 8.45
C ALA A 48 -8.55 9.48 9.58
N ARG A 49 -9.35 8.53 10.05
CA ARG A 49 -10.29 8.76 11.16
C ARG A 49 -9.58 8.97 12.48
N ARG A 50 -8.68 8.06 12.85
CA ARG A 50 -8.11 8.03 14.21
C ARG A 50 -6.96 9.00 14.41
N LYS A 51 -6.02 9.04 13.46
CA LYS A 51 -4.80 9.85 13.62
C LYS A 51 -4.92 11.24 13.01
N LEU A 52 -5.63 11.37 11.89
CA LEU A 52 -5.74 12.64 11.18
C LEU A 52 -7.04 13.38 11.52
N ASN A 53 -7.89 12.80 12.36
CA ASN A 53 -9.14 13.38 12.82
C ASN A 53 -10.08 13.83 11.68
N LYS A 54 -10.07 13.12 10.57
CA LYS A 54 -10.93 13.46 9.44
C LYS A 54 -12.35 12.95 9.70
N SER A 55 -13.34 13.71 9.23
CA SER A 55 -14.73 13.27 9.26
C SER A 55 -14.94 12.12 8.28
N TRP A 56 -16.01 11.34 8.47
CA TRP A 56 -16.34 10.30 7.49
C TRP A 56 -16.56 10.86 6.10
N GLN A 57 -17.12 12.07 6.01
CA GLN A 57 -17.29 12.72 4.71
C GLN A 57 -15.94 13.00 4.04
N GLU A 58 -14.96 13.49 4.80
CA GLU A 58 -13.60 13.72 4.31
C GLU A 58 -12.92 12.41 3.90
N VAL A 59 -13.12 11.36 4.71
CA VAL A 59 -12.58 10.03 4.40
C VAL A 59 -13.14 9.51 3.07
N ARG A 60 -14.47 9.61 2.89
CA ARG A 60 -15.11 9.16 1.65
C ARG A 60 -14.60 9.95 0.45
N ARG A 61 -14.40 11.25 0.60
CA ARG A 61 -13.88 12.10 -0.48
C ARG A 61 -12.46 11.67 -0.88
N ALA A 62 -11.59 11.46 0.11
CA ALA A 62 -10.22 11.03 -0.13
C ALA A 62 -10.17 9.64 -0.79
N LEU A 63 -10.98 8.71 -0.30
CA LEU A 63 -11.08 7.37 -0.90
C LEU A 63 -11.57 7.44 -2.34
N GLY A 64 -12.51 8.35 -2.64
CA GLY A 64 -13.00 8.56 -4.00
C GLY A 64 -11.89 9.04 -4.94
N ILE A 65 -11.08 9.98 -4.48
CA ILE A 65 -9.92 10.47 -5.23
C ILE A 65 -8.91 9.34 -5.45
N LEU A 66 -8.59 8.61 -4.40
CA LEU A 66 -7.67 7.48 -4.48
C LEU A 66 -8.13 6.45 -5.51
N ARG A 67 -9.45 6.17 -5.55
CA ARG A 67 -10.03 5.22 -6.50
C ARG A 67 -9.98 5.69 -7.94
N VAL A 68 -9.80 7.00 -8.19
CA VAL A 68 -9.54 7.51 -9.54
C VAL A 68 -8.15 7.10 -10.01
N PHE A 69 -7.15 7.20 -9.15
CA PHE A 69 -5.77 6.83 -9.48
C PHE A 69 -5.55 5.32 -9.45
N CYS A 70 -6.26 4.61 -8.57
CA CYS A 70 -6.13 3.16 -8.38
C CYS A 70 -7.54 2.54 -8.48
N PRO A 71 -8.07 2.36 -9.70
CA PRO A 71 -9.50 2.05 -9.89
C PRO A 71 -9.91 0.62 -9.52
N GLU A 72 -8.96 -0.32 -9.47
CA GLU A 72 -9.27 -1.73 -9.22
C GLU A 72 -8.46 -2.28 -8.05
N PRO A 73 -8.82 -1.91 -6.80
CA PRO A 73 -8.12 -2.47 -5.64
C PRO A 73 -8.21 -3.99 -5.60
N VAL A 74 -7.10 -4.63 -5.22
CA VAL A 74 -7.03 -6.09 -5.14
C VAL A 74 -7.92 -6.56 -3.98
N PRO A 75 -8.85 -7.51 -4.23
CA PRO A 75 -9.71 -8.01 -3.17
C PRO A 75 -8.95 -8.75 -2.07
N LEU A 76 -9.50 -8.73 -0.85
CA LEU A 76 -9.06 -9.59 0.24
C LEU A 76 -9.84 -10.90 0.17
N THR A 77 -9.16 -11.96 -0.21
CA THR A 77 -9.76 -13.29 -0.28
C THR A 77 -9.18 -14.19 0.81
N VAL A 78 -9.83 -15.32 1.05
CA VAL A 78 -9.28 -16.33 1.97
C VAL A 78 -7.91 -16.79 1.49
N LYS A 79 -7.74 -16.93 0.18
CA LYS A 79 -6.44 -17.30 -0.40
C LYS A 79 -5.37 -16.26 -0.10
N THR A 80 -5.70 -14.97 -0.21
CA THR A 80 -4.79 -13.89 0.16
C THR A 80 -4.41 -13.97 1.63
N HIS A 81 -5.39 -14.22 2.49
CA HIS A 81 -5.17 -14.38 3.93
C HIS A 81 -4.20 -15.53 4.22
N GLU A 82 -4.42 -16.69 3.59
CA GLU A 82 -3.56 -17.85 3.81
C GLU A 82 -2.12 -17.59 3.36
N ALA A 83 -1.95 -16.94 2.22
CA ALA A 83 -0.63 -16.54 1.73
C ALA A 83 0.03 -15.55 2.70
N ALA A 84 -0.74 -14.61 3.25
CA ALA A 84 -0.23 -13.63 4.20
C ALA A 84 0.26 -14.28 5.49
N VAL A 85 -0.42 -15.32 5.98
CA VAL A 85 0.03 -16.05 7.17
C VAL A 85 1.41 -16.68 6.93
N GLN A 86 1.62 -17.28 5.76
CA GLN A 86 2.90 -17.87 5.39
C GLN A 86 4.01 -16.81 5.33
N ILE A 87 3.71 -15.66 4.74
CA ILE A 87 4.67 -14.55 4.64
C ILE A 87 5.01 -14.00 6.02
N ALA A 88 3.99 -13.81 6.88
CA ALA A 88 4.20 -13.34 8.24
C ALA A 88 5.14 -14.27 9.01
N GLU A 89 4.95 -15.56 8.88
CA GLU A 89 5.80 -16.55 9.54
C GLU A 89 7.23 -16.53 9.00
N ARG A 90 7.38 -16.50 7.67
CA ARG A 90 8.70 -16.60 7.02
C ARG A 90 9.52 -15.32 7.19
N TYR A 91 8.89 -14.15 6.98
CA TYR A 91 9.61 -12.88 6.94
C TYR A 91 9.46 -12.04 8.19
N LYS A 92 8.68 -12.50 9.17
CA LYS A 92 8.51 -11.83 10.47
C LYS A 92 7.84 -10.47 10.38
N TYR A 93 6.93 -10.30 9.44
CA TYR A 93 6.07 -9.12 9.36
C TYR A 93 4.75 -9.38 10.08
N SER A 94 4.04 -8.30 10.43
CA SER A 94 2.67 -8.41 10.96
C SER A 94 1.76 -9.03 9.91
N ILE A 95 0.61 -9.57 10.36
CA ILE A 95 -0.37 -10.10 9.41
C ILE A 95 -0.87 -9.02 8.45
N TYR A 96 -1.02 -7.78 8.93
CA TYR A 96 -1.54 -6.69 8.09
C TYR A 96 -0.55 -6.29 7.01
N ASP A 97 0.74 -6.15 7.35
CA ASP A 97 1.78 -5.90 6.36
C ASP A 97 1.89 -7.06 5.38
N SER A 98 1.76 -8.28 5.88
CA SER A 98 1.83 -9.49 5.06
C SER A 98 0.65 -9.59 4.08
N LEU A 99 -0.53 -9.07 4.45
CA LEU A 99 -1.67 -9.01 3.53
C LEU A 99 -1.38 -8.09 2.34
N ILE A 100 -0.69 -7.01 2.58
CA ILE A 100 -0.29 -6.08 1.51
C ILE A 100 0.73 -6.76 0.59
N ILE A 101 1.72 -7.41 1.18
CA ILE A 101 2.73 -8.16 0.42
C ILE A 101 2.09 -9.29 -0.40
N ALA A 102 1.17 -10.04 0.22
CA ALA A 102 0.49 -11.15 -0.46
C ALA A 102 -0.30 -10.64 -1.68
N ALA A 103 -1.00 -9.53 -1.54
CA ALA A 103 -1.75 -8.94 -2.66
C ALA A 103 -0.82 -8.52 -3.79
N ALA A 104 0.33 -7.93 -3.46
CA ALA A 104 1.33 -7.54 -4.46
C ALA A 104 1.85 -8.76 -5.23
N LEU A 105 2.11 -9.85 -4.52
CA LEU A 105 2.55 -11.10 -5.14
C LEU A 105 1.48 -11.68 -6.05
N GLU A 106 0.22 -11.68 -5.62
CA GLU A 106 -0.89 -12.18 -6.42
C GLU A 106 -1.03 -11.44 -7.74
N MET A 107 -0.75 -10.14 -7.73
CA MET A 107 -0.83 -9.30 -8.93
C MET A 107 0.42 -9.38 -9.80
N GLY A 108 1.44 -10.12 -9.38
CA GLY A 108 2.68 -10.25 -10.13
C GLY A 108 3.51 -8.98 -10.18
N CYS A 109 3.38 -8.12 -9.17
CA CYS A 109 4.18 -6.92 -9.09
C CYS A 109 5.64 -7.25 -8.81
N ASN A 110 6.55 -6.48 -9.37
CA ASN A 110 7.99 -6.61 -9.11
C ASN A 110 8.44 -5.75 -7.93
N ILE A 111 7.69 -4.69 -7.64
CA ILE A 111 8.06 -3.70 -6.62
C ILE A 111 6.86 -3.40 -5.75
N VAL A 112 7.08 -3.32 -4.44
CA VAL A 112 6.16 -2.69 -3.52
C VAL A 112 6.86 -1.48 -2.90
N TYR A 113 6.24 -0.31 -3.02
CA TYR A 113 6.72 0.89 -2.35
C TYR A 113 6.22 0.91 -0.91
N SER A 114 7.13 1.00 0.04
CA SER A 114 6.82 1.03 1.46
C SER A 114 7.93 1.76 2.21
N GLU A 115 7.55 2.57 3.19
CA GLU A 115 8.52 3.18 4.09
C GLU A 115 8.78 2.30 5.31
N ASP A 116 7.79 1.51 5.73
CA ASP A 116 7.83 0.75 6.98
C ASP A 116 8.48 -0.62 6.86
N LEU A 117 8.45 -1.21 5.67
CA LEU A 117 9.05 -2.52 5.43
C LEU A 117 10.53 -2.36 5.14
N GLN A 118 11.25 -3.47 5.13
CA GLN A 118 12.70 -3.45 4.95
C GLN A 118 13.08 -3.13 3.49
N ASP A 119 13.65 -1.96 3.27
CA ASP A 119 14.09 -1.51 1.95
C ASP A 119 15.12 -2.47 1.37
N GLY A 120 14.91 -2.87 0.12
CA GLY A 120 15.80 -3.76 -0.61
C GLY A 120 15.53 -5.24 -0.42
N GLN A 121 14.66 -5.62 0.52
CA GLN A 121 14.33 -7.03 0.74
C GLN A 121 13.57 -7.60 -0.46
N VAL A 122 13.92 -8.83 -0.85
CA VAL A 122 13.25 -9.56 -1.92
C VAL A 122 12.36 -10.64 -1.30
N ILE A 123 11.08 -10.60 -1.61
CA ILE A 123 10.09 -11.56 -1.12
C ILE A 123 9.80 -12.57 -2.22
N GLU A 124 9.89 -13.86 -1.87
CA GLU A 124 9.59 -15.00 -2.75
C GLU A 124 10.30 -14.88 -4.10
N ASN A 125 11.53 -14.38 -4.10
CA ASN A 125 12.41 -14.23 -5.27
C ASN A 125 11.83 -13.35 -6.39
N SER A 126 10.76 -12.61 -6.14
CA SER A 126 10.10 -11.85 -7.22
C SER A 126 9.71 -10.43 -6.86
N LEU A 127 9.36 -10.16 -5.60
CA LEU A 127 8.87 -8.84 -5.18
C LEU A 127 9.94 -8.13 -4.37
N THR A 128 10.38 -6.96 -4.81
CA THR A 128 11.37 -6.16 -4.11
C THR A 128 10.69 -5.02 -3.37
N ILE A 129 11.04 -4.86 -2.10
CA ILE A 129 10.59 -3.73 -1.29
C ILE A 129 11.48 -2.53 -1.56
N ARG A 130 10.87 -1.39 -1.84
CA ARG A 130 11.60 -0.12 -2.06
C ARG A 130 10.98 0.98 -1.22
N ASN A 131 11.83 1.72 -0.53
CA ASN A 131 11.39 2.95 0.13
C ASN A 131 11.54 4.11 -0.87
N PRO A 132 10.44 4.67 -1.39
CA PRO A 132 10.53 5.70 -2.43
C PRO A 132 10.99 7.05 -1.89
N PHE A 133 11.02 7.22 -0.57
CA PHE A 133 11.39 8.48 0.10
C PHE A 133 12.86 8.52 0.52
N LYS A 134 13.55 7.42 0.37
CA LYS A 134 14.96 7.31 0.73
C LYS A 134 15.82 7.83 -0.41
N ASN A 135 16.79 8.64 -0.09
CA ASN A 135 17.74 9.19 -1.06
C ASN A 135 18.89 8.23 -1.34
#